data_af6d3a5db77adb8f94ed8325cbbe0285
#
_entry.id   af6d3a5db77adb8f94ed8325cbbe0285
#
_cell.length_a   1.000
_cell.length_b   1.000
_cell.length_c   1.000
_cell.angle_alpha   90.00
_cell.angle_beta   90.00
_cell.angle_gamma   90.00
#
_symmetry.space_group_name_H-M   'P 1'
#
loop_
_entity.id
_entity.type
_entity.pdbx_description
1 polymer ?
#
loop_
_entity_poly.entity_id
_entity_poly.type
_entity_poly.pdbx_seq_one_letter_code
_entity_poly.pdbx_strand_id
1 'polypeptide(L)' 'MIYTVKRIEEDLDFGCEERPKGMPVMAIVTLTNSSGEEIRIKAEDAMLYECNINEGDKVCLNANNKLEKVK' A
#
# COMPACT_ATOMS: atom_id res chain seq x y z
N MET A 1 -5.19 11.41 -9.59
CA MET A 1 -4.12 10.74 -10.35
C MET A 1 -4.18 9.26 -10.10
N ILE A 2 -4.11 8.48 -11.16
CA ILE A 2 -4.23 7.03 -11.06
C ILE A 2 -2.84 6.40 -11.05
N TYR A 3 -2.64 5.47 -10.14
CA TYR A 3 -1.39 4.72 -10.03
C TYR A 3 -1.67 3.24 -10.28
N THR A 4 -0.63 2.53 -10.71
CA THR A 4 -0.68 1.08 -10.83
C THR A 4 0.15 0.49 -9.69
N VAL A 5 -0.40 -0.51 -9.01
CA VAL A 5 0.33 -1.20 -7.95
C VAL A 5 1.39 -2.08 -8.60
N LYS A 6 2.65 -1.72 -8.42
CA LYS A 6 3.76 -2.49 -8.96
C LYS A 6 4.13 -3.64 -8.04
N ARG A 7 4.14 -3.39 -6.74
CA ARG A 7 4.57 -4.38 -5.76
C ARG A 7 3.95 -4.09 -4.40
N ILE A 8 3.63 -5.13 -3.67
CA ILE A 8 3.19 -5.05 -2.28
C ILE A 8 4.14 -5.91 -1.45
N GLU A 9 4.78 -5.30 -0.47
CA GLU A 9 5.72 -5.99 0.41
C GLU A 9 5.30 -5.79 1.86
N GLU A 10 5.66 -6.74 2.71
CA GLU A 10 5.45 -6.58 4.14
C GLU A 10 6.47 -5.59 4.70
N ASP A 11 6.02 -4.76 5.63
CA ASP A 11 6.91 -3.85 6.34
C ASP A 11 7.62 -4.63 7.44
N LEU A 12 8.90 -4.91 7.23
CA LEU A 12 9.71 -5.68 8.16
C LEU A 12 10.60 -4.79 9.03
N ASP A 13 10.33 -3.51 9.07
CA ASP A 13 11.15 -2.54 9.78
C ASP A 13 11.20 -2.73 11.30
N PHE A 14 10.33 -3.57 11.84
CA PHE A 14 10.38 -3.85 13.27
C PHE A 14 11.60 -4.66 13.68
N GLY A 15 12.29 -5.26 12.73
CA GLY A 15 13.50 -5.99 13.00
C GLY A 15 13.29 -7.08 14.04
N CYS A 16 14.14 -7.06 15.09
CA CYS A 16 14.09 -8.05 16.17
C CYS A 16 13.12 -7.67 17.30
N GLU A 17 12.53 -6.49 17.22
CA GLU A 17 11.62 -6.04 18.27
C GLU A 17 10.23 -6.60 18.05
N GLU A 18 9.60 -6.97 19.16
CA GLU A 18 8.23 -7.44 19.11
C GLU A 18 7.30 -6.28 18.79
N ARG A 19 6.30 -6.56 17.96
CA ARG A 19 5.28 -5.57 17.70
C ARG A 19 4.49 -5.30 18.96
N PRO A 20 4.21 -4.03 19.27
CA PRO A 20 3.26 -3.73 20.33
C PRO A 20 1.91 -4.38 20.01
N LYS A 21 1.25 -4.87 21.02
CA LYS A 21 -0.08 -5.45 20.84
C LYS A 21 -1.04 -4.41 20.29
N GLY A 22 -1.83 -4.81 19.33
CA GLY A 22 -2.84 -3.94 18.72
C GLY A 22 -2.36 -3.13 17.54
N MET A 23 -1.08 -3.19 17.17
CA MET A 23 -0.64 -2.53 15.96
C MET A 23 -0.99 -3.35 14.73
N PRO A 24 -1.56 -2.71 13.71
CA PRO A 24 -1.88 -3.42 12.47
C PRO A 24 -0.61 -3.81 11.72
N VAL A 25 -0.72 -4.87 10.94
CA VAL A 25 0.34 -5.22 10.01
C VAL A 25 0.37 -4.18 8.90
N MET A 26 1.53 -3.58 8.68
CA MET A 26 1.70 -2.60 7.62
C MET A 26 2.35 -3.23 6.41
N ALA A 27 2.00 -2.74 5.25
CA ALA A 27 2.60 -3.17 4.00
C ALA A 27 3.15 -1.95 3.27
N ILE A 28 4.21 -2.17 2.52
CA ILE A 28 4.78 -1.13 1.66
C ILE A 28 4.29 -1.39 0.25
N VAL A 29 3.54 -0.43 -0.28
CA VAL A 29 2.97 -0.52 -1.61
C VAL A 29 3.77 0.37 -2.54
N THR A 30 4.36 -0.22 -3.57
CA THR A 30 5.08 0.53 -4.60
C THR A 30 4.10 0.82 -5.73
N LEU A 31 3.92 2.08 -6.02
CA LEU A 31 3.00 2.54 -7.05
C LEU A 31 3.77 3.21 -8.17
N THR A 32 3.27 3.03 -9.39
CA THR A 32 3.82 3.73 -10.55
C THR A 32 2.72 4.53 -11.22
N ASN A 33 3.07 5.71 -11.73
CA ASN A 33 2.13 6.52 -12.50
C ASN A 33 2.40 6.39 -13.99
N SER A 34 1.60 7.09 -14.81
CA SER A 34 1.72 7.03 -16.26
C SER A 34 3.04 7.63 -16.78
N SER A 35 3.71 8.44 -15.96
CA SER A 35 5.01 9.01 -16.31
C SER A 35 6.18 8.09 -15.98
N GLY A 36 5.90 6.95 -15.35
CA GLY A 36 6.92 6.00 -14.95
C GLY A 36 7.56 6.28 -13.60
N GLU A 37 7.07 7.26 -12.86
CA GLU A 37 7.57 7.54 -11.53
C GLU A 37 7.06 6.52 -10.54
N GLU A 38 7.94 6.13 -9.62
CA GLU A 38 7.58 5.19 -8.56
C GLU A 38 7.50 5.91 -7.23
N ILE A 39 6.47 5.60 -6.47
CA ILE A 39 6.34 6.06 -5.09
C ILE A 39 6.07 4.86 -4.20
N ARG A 40 6.50 4.96 -2.97
CA ARG A 40 6.25 3.91 -1.97
C ARG A 40 5.45 4.52 -0.84
N ILE A 41 4.39 3.85 -0.47
CA ILE A 41 3.56 4.29 0.64
C ILE A 41 3.34 3.12 1.59
N LYS A 42 3.08 3.46 2.86
CA LYS A 42 2.71 2.45 3.84
C LYS A 42 1.20 2.41 3.93
N ALA A 43 0.66 1.21 3.94
CA ALA A 43 -0.77 1.00 4.08
C ALA A 43 -1.01 -0.19 4.99
N GLU A 44 -2.16 -0.21 5.65
CA GLU A 44 -2.52 -1.36 6.48
C GLU A 44 -2.83 -2.56 5.59
N ASP A 45 -2.26 -3.70 5.93
CA ASP A 45 -2.49 -4.92 5.18
C ASP A 45 -3.97 -5.28 5.14
N ALA A 46 -4.67 -5.11 6.27
CA ALA A 46 -6.09 -5.36 6.35
C ALA A 46 -6.89 -4.48 5.39
N MET A 47 -6.48 -3.22 5.23
CA MET A 47 -7.15 -2.31 4.30
C MET A 47 -6.97 -2.76 2.85
N LEU A 48 -5.77 -3.20 2.49
CA LEU A 48 -5.51 -3.72 1.15
C LEU A 48 -6.37 -4.94 0.87
N TYR A 49 -6.52 -5.79 1.86
CA TYR A 49 -7.34 -6.98 1.75
C TYR A 49 -8.82 -6.64 1.58
N GLU A 50 -9.33 -5.72 2.39
CA GLU A 50 -10.73 -5.29 2.32
C GLU A 50 -11.05 -4.63 0.99
N CYS A 51 -10.14 -3.81 0.47
CA CYS A 51 -10.32 -3.14 -0.81
C CYS A 51 -9.98 -4.04 -1.98
N ASN A 52 -9.51 -5.25 -1.72
CA ASN A 52 -9.11 -6.20 -2.75
C ASN A 52 -8.04 -5.62 -3.69
N ILE A 53 -7.08 -4.91 -3.10
CA ILE A 53 -5.99 -4.30 -3.85
C ILE A 53 -4.85 -5.31 -3.97
N ASN A 54 -4.46 -5.61 -5.21
CA ASN A 54 -3.41 -6.57 -5.52
C ASN A 54 -2.40 -5.94 -6.47
N GLU A 55 -1.26 -6.60 -6.63
CA GLU A 55 -0.28 -6.17 -7.62
C GLU A 55 -0.89 -6.16 -9.01
N GLY A 56 -0.64 -5.10 -9.74
CA GLY A 56 -1.21 -4.89 -11.07
C GLY A 56 -2.53 -4.14 -11.09
N ASP A 57 -3.15 -3.93 -9.94
CA ASP A 57 -4.40 -3.18 -9.86
C ASP A 57 -4.15 -1.68 -9.98
N LYS A 58 -5.15 -0.98 -10.47
CA LYS A 58 -5.10 0.48 -10.54
C LYS A 58 -5.76 1.06 -9.30
N VAL A 59 -5.08 2.02 -8.71
CA VAL A 59 -5.53 2.67 -7.48
C VAL A 59 -5.31 4.16 -7.58
N CYS A 60 -5.96 4.91 -6.71
CA CYS A 60 -5.71 6.34 -6.58
C CYS A 60 -5.55 6.69 -5.10
N LEU A 61 -4.98 7.84 -4.83
CA LEU A 61 -4.88 8.37 -3.48
C LEU A 61 -6.00 9.37 -3.26
N ASN A 62 -6.73 9.20 -2.16
CA ASN A 62 -7.78 10.15 -1.80
C ASN A 62 -7.19 11.35 -1.06
N ALA A 63 -8.05 12.27 -0.61
CA ALA A 63 -7.62 13.48 0.08
C ALA A 63 -6.86 13.19 1.39
N ASN A 64 -7.04 12.01 1.96
CA ASN A 64 -6.34 11.59 3.18
C ASN A 64 -5.08 10.78 2.88
N ASN A 65 -4.63 10.75 1.64
CA ASN A 65 -3.49 9.96 1.18
C ASN A 65 -3.67 8.45 1.39
N LYS A 66 -4.92 8.01 1.38
CA LYS A 66 -5.23 6.58 1.48
C LYS A 66 -5.51 6.02 0.09
N LEU A 67 -5.14 4.76 -0.08
CA LEU A 67 -5.38 4.08 -1.35
C LEU A 67 -6.85 3.75 -1.53
N GLU A 68 -7.33 3.98 -2.73
CA GLU A 68 -8.65 3.55 -3.14
C GLU A 68 -8.53 2.83 -4.47
N LYS A 69 -9.24 1.73 -4.60
CA LYS A 69 -9.23 0.98 -5.84
C LYS A 69 -10.03 1.71 -6.91
N VAL A 70 -9.42 1.86 -8.07
CA VAL A 70 -10.10 2.46 -9.22
C VAL A 70 -10.90 1.37 -9.92
N LYS A 71 -12.15 1.65 -10.14
CA LYS A 71 -13.04 0.73 -10.86
C LYS A 71 -13.00 0.95 -12.36
#